data_eab610329f40854643ae4441f1578672
#
_entry.id   eab610329f40854643ae4441f1578672
#
_cell.length_a   1.000
_cell.length_b   1.000
_cell.length_c   1.000
_cell.angle_alpha   90.00
_cell.angle_beta   90.00
_cell.angle_gamma   90.00
#
_symmetry.space_group_name_H-M   'P 1'
#
loop_
_entity.id
_entity.type
_entity.pdbx_description
1 polymer ?
#
loop_
_entity_poly.entity_id
_entity_poly.type
_entity_poly.pdbx_seq_one_letter_code
_entity_poly.pdbx_strand_id
1 'polypeptide(L)'
;MTRPAPNKTPAWTGRSVPLLSEEGFAEALERLEAKIVALEALAKTPPKGAAALGDLVRMADEARDLGVSLRTVCRARQSSNAADTLPGTWLSSVKRLSFRLEEASGGILSAVRELPDEVRARAPFEAWLSPLAVRGSQSSSLFEAVMLPLGSQQSHLVATMKLRIPSEDGHMISLSYAQATSVLKTSPDNRFRRSVFALFNAWFAEHSAAFADLLNAVRGWKLHEAHAAGRDFMTAAFEADRITPAAQLAMMKALELRRENARLTITERARLLGERQLHVTQILGSVEGMHASAPEGLNGLDEVCGSLSSAMACTDPAFGRYLEEALENHWIDARSMSQRAGGTWCEDLPAYNATAVFSTLPSGTAGAFQFAHPLGVGFMHKAQHGEQAPLKRLPYSVIEIFGQLAVTMLERHMARKLEGSTEADLLRWQLMRRASNMLLMVPSRHKLLVDLLAARRDGILSASRFNEASRRGTHFSAARPTDATSTSGAGNLISTAQTRSSTTGSTPSATWSRSISPRPF
;
A
#
# COMPACT_ATOMS: atom_id res chain seq x y z
N MET A 1 -33.95 11.22 -18.76
CA MET A 1 -32.70 10.53 -18.46
C MET A 1 -33.04 9.14 -17.93
N THR A 2 -32.82 8.11 -18.72
CA THR A 2 -33.15 6.71 -18.43
C THR A 2 -32.20 6.18 -17.36
N ARG A 3 -32.76 5.64 -16.28
CA ARG A 3 -32.02 4.90 -15.26
C ARG A 3 -31.14 3.84 -15.94
N PRO A 4 -29.82 3.77 -15.69
CA PRO A 4 -29.02 2.66 -16.15
C PRO A 4 -29.49 1.37 -15.47
N ALA A 5 -29.45 0.28 -16.22
CA ALA A 5 -29.89 -1.04 -15.76
C ALA A 5 -29.06 -1.50 -14.53
N PRO A 6 -29.69 -2.19 -13.57
CA PRO A 6 -29.12 -2.43 -12.22
C PRO A 6 -28.05 -3.54 -12.16
N ASN A 7 -27.14 -3.69 -13.12
CA ASN A 7 -26.14 -4.78 -13.06
C ASN A 7 -24.83 -4.54 -13.84
N LYS A 8 -24.28 -3.34 -13.82
CA LYS A 8 -22.93 -3.13 -14.35
C LYS A 8 -21.98 -2.57 -13.29
N THR A 9 -21.82 -3.28 -12.19
CA THR A 9 -20.70 -3.03 -11.29
C THR A 9 -19.42 -3.39 -12.04
N PRO A 10 -18.45 -2.46 -12.18
CA PRO A 10 -17.25 -2.71 -12.94
C PRO A 10 -16.48 -3.88 -12.33
N ALA A 11 -16.14 -4.81 -13.17
CA ALA A 11 -15.31 -5.97 -12.86
C ALA A 11 -14.28 -6.14 -13.95
N TRP A 12 -13.09 -6.61 -13.59
CA TRP A 12 -12.11 -7.01 -14.58
C TRP A 12 -12.68 -8.11 -15.46
N THR A 13 -12.46 -7.98 -16.76
CA THR A 13 -12.85 -9.00 -17.75
C THR A 13 -11.60 -9.51 -18.47
N GLY A 14 -11.67 -10.71 -19.03
CA GLY A 14 -10.59 -11.26 -19.86
C GLY A 14 -10.27 -10.40 -21.11
N ARG A 15 -11.17 -9.48 -21.50
CA ARG A 15 -10.90 -8.50 -22.56
C ARG A 15 -10.00 -7.34 -22.09
N SER A 16 -10.18 -6.89 -20.87
CA SER A 16 -9.42 -5.78 -20.30
C SER A 16 -8.08 -6.20 -19.70
N VAL A 17 -8.02 -7.42 -19.18
CA VAL A 17 -6.81 -8.03 -18.62
C VAL A 17 -6.70 -9.47 -19.17
N PRO A 18 -6.16 -9.67 -20.37
CA PRO A 18 -6.11 -10.98 -21.04
C PRO A 18 -5.51 -12.10 -20.20
N LEU A 19 -4.62 -11.75 -19.27
CA LEU A 19 -3.92 -12.68 -18.38
C LEU A 19 -4.76 -13.22 -17.22
N LEU A 20 -6.03 -12.84 -17.08
CA LEU A 20 -6.89 -13.39 -16.01
C LEU A 20 -7.30 -14.84 -16.26
N SER A 21 -7.24 -15.32 -17.51
CA SER A 21 -7.43 -16.73 -17.84
C SER A 21 -6.17 -17.56 -17.53
N GLU A 22 -6.35 -18.85 -17.27
CA GLU A 22 -5.22 -19.74 -17.02
C GLU A 22 -4.34 -19.90 -18.27
N GLU A 23 -4.96 -20.02 -19.42
CA GLU A 23 -4.27 -20.13 -20.72
C GLU A 23 -3.46 -18.87 -21.02
N GLY A 24 -4.08 -17.68 -20.94
CA GLY A 24 -3.39 -16.42 -21.21
C GLY A 24 -2.26 -16.14 -20.22
N PHE A 25 -2.41 -16.56 -18.95
CA PHE A 25 -1.35 -16.46 -17.97
C PHE A 25 -0.19 -17.41 -18.28
N ALA A 26 -0.49 -18.68 -18.65
CA ALA A 26 0.53 -19.67 -19.00
C ALA A 26 1.33 -19.23 -20.22
N GLU A 27 0.68 -18.80 -21.30
CA GLU A 27 1.34 -18.28 -22.49
C GLU A 27 2.25 -17.08 -22.18
N ALA A 28 1.80 -16.17 -21.35
CA ALA A 28 2.61 -15.01 -20.97
C ALA A 28 3.80 -15.39 -20.06
N LEU A 29 3.63 -16.41 -19.22
CA LEU A 29 4.70 -16.95 -18.39
C LEU A 29 5.77 -17.63 -19.24
N GLU A 30 5.38 -18.42 -20.23
CA GLU A 30 6.29 -19.04 -21.22
C GLU A 30 7.05 -17.98 -22.03
N ARG A 31 6.35 -16.94 -22.49
CA ARG A 31 7.00 -15.80 -23.16
C ARG A 31 8.03 -15.10 -22.28
N LEU A 32 7.72 -14.91 -21.00
CA LEU A 32 8.65 -14.33 -20.03
C LEU A 32 9.87 -15.22 -19.86
N GLU A 33 9.68 -16.53 -19.69
CA GLU A 33 10.77 -17.49 -19.52
C GLU A 33 11.67 -17.56 -20.77
N ALA A 34 11.09 -17.60 -21.97
CA ALA A 34 11.85 -17.57 -23.22
C ALA A 34 12.72 -16.31 -23.36
N LYS A 35 12.19 -15.13 -23.02
CA LYS A 35 12.97 -13.89 -23.01
C LYS A 35 14.12 -13.96 -21.99
N ILE A 36 13.88 -14.48 -20.80
CA ILE A 36 14.90 -14.60 -19.76
C ILE A 36 16.01 -15.57 -20.17
N VAL A 37 15.68 -16.72 -20.72
CA VAL A 37 16.67 -17.69 -21.25
C VAL A 37 17.58 -17.04 -22.31
N ALA A 38 16.99 -16.28 -23.23
CA ALA A 38 17.75 -15.53 -24.23
C ALA A 38 18.67 -14.45 -23.58
N LEU A 39 18.16 -13.73 -22.58
CA LEU A 39 18.91 -12.72 -21.84
C LEU A 39 20.08 -13.34 -21.06
N GLU A 40 19.87 -14.48 -20.38
CA GLU A 40 20.92 -15.21 -19.65
C GLU A 40 22.05 -15.67 -20.57
N ALA A 41 21.70 -16.16 -21.75
CA ALA A 41 22.71 -16.59 -22.72
C ALA A 41 23.54 -15.39 -23.23
N LEU A 42 22.89 -14.29 -23.56
CA LEU A 42 23.54 -13.08 -24.08
C LEU A 42 24.27 -12.27 -22.97
N ALA A 43 23.80 -12.32 -21.72
CA ALA A 43 24.46 -11.67 -20.60
C ALA A 43 25.81 -12.28 -20.22
N LYS A 44 26.06 -13.56 -20.57
CA LYS A 44 27.35 -14.23 -20.35
C LYS A 44 28.45 -13.72 -21.29
N THR A 45 28.07 -13.35 -22.50
CA THR A 45 28.93 -12.80 -23.54
C THR A 45 28.24 -11.64 -24.23
N PRO A 46 28.13 -10.48 -23.55
CA PRO A 46 27.40 -9.33 -24.08
C PRO A 46 27.96 -8.86 -25.42
N PRO A 47 27.12 -8.44 -26.35
CA PRO A 47 27.57 -7.90 -27.61
C PRO A 47 28.34 -6.59 -27.38
N LYS A 48 29.45 -6.40 -28.14
CA LYS A 48 30.30 -5.20 -28.04
C LYS A 48 29.73 -3.96 -28.74
N GLY A 49 28.75 -4.15 -29.64
CA GLY A 49 28.16 -3.05 -30.40
C GLY A 49 27.02 -2.36 -29.63
N ALA A 50 27.00 -1.03 -29.62
CA ALA A 50 25.97 -0.25 -28.93
C ALA A 50 24.53 -0.58 -29.41
N ALA A 51 24.33 -0.81 -30.70
CA ALA A 51 23.02 -1.18 -31.25
C ALA A 51 22.52 -2.52 -30.68
N ALA A 52 23.34 -3.57 -30.77
CA ALA A 52 22.97 -4.90 -30.26
C ALA A 52 22.82 -4.90 -28.72
N LEU A 53 23.62 -4.13 -27.99
CA LEU A 53 23.46 -3.96 -26.55
C LEU A 53 22.17 -3.18 -26.22
N GLY A 54 21.79 -2.21 -27.05
CA GLY A 54 20.52 -1.49 -26.95
C GLY A 54 19.30 -2.40 -27.15
N ASP A 55 19.38 -3.36 -28.09
CA ASP A 55 18.33 -4.38 -28.27
C ASP A 55 18.21 -5.28 -27.04
N LEU A 56 19.33 -5.64 -26.44
CA LEU A 56 19.37 -6.46 -25.22
C LEU A 56 18.74 -5.72 -24.02
N VAL A 57 19.04 -4.43 -23.90
CA VAL A 57 18.42 -3.54 -22.89
C VAL A 57 16.89 -3.48 -23.07
N ARG A 58 16.43 -3.28 -24.31
CA ARG A 58 14.99 -3.26 -24.61
C ARG A 58 14.32 -4.58 -24.29
N MET A 59 14.93 -5.72 -24.65
CA MET A 59 14.41 -7.04 -24.31
C MET A 59 14.29 -7.25 -22.79
N ALA A 60 15.26 -6.76 -22.02
CA ALA A 60 15.21 -6.83 -20.56
C ALA A 60 14.11 -5.93 -19.97
N ASP A 61 13.87 -4.76 -20.55
CA ASP A 61 12.80 -3.86 -20.14
C ASP A 61 11.41 -4.48 -20.43
N GLU A 62 11.22 -5.07 -21.60
CA GLU A 62 10.00 -5.80 -21.94
C GLU A 62 9.75 -7.02 -21.04
N ALA A 63 10.80 -7.76 -20.70
CA ALA A 63 10.69 -8.88 -19.76
C ALA A 63 10.29 -8.40 -18.35
N ARG A 64 10.82 -7.24 -17.91
CA ARG A 64 10.41 -6.63 -16.63
C ARG A 64 8.96 -6.20 -16.63
N ASP A 65 8.53 -5.52 -17.68
CA ASP A 65 7.15 -5.05 -17.80
C ASP A 65 6.17 -6.23 -17.79
N LEU A 66 6.51 -7.32 -18.49
CA LEU A 66 5.71 -8.55 -18.47
C LEU A 66 5.70 -9.20 -17.08
N GLY A 67 6.84 -9.29 -16.42
CA GLY A 67 6.94 -9.82 -15.06
C GLY A 67 6.15 -9.00 -14.03
N VAL A 68 6.14 -7.67 -14.15
CA VAL A 68 5.29 -6.79 -13.33
C VAL A 68 3.83 -7.07 -13.58
N SER A 69 3.42 -7.14 -14.85
CA SER A 69 2.02 -7.40 -15.24
C SER A 69 1.53 -8.75 -14.73
N LEU A 70 2.32 -9.81 -14.85
CA LEU A 70 1.98 -11.14 -14.31
C LEU A 70 1.79 -11.14 -12.79
N ARG A 71 2.63 -10.42 -12.04
CA ARG A 71 2.45 -10.27 -10.59
C ARG A 71 1.16 -9.54 -10.24
N THR A 72 0.86 -8.48 -10.97
CA THR A 72 -0.38 -7.71 -10.79
C THR A 72 -1.60 -8.60 -11.02
N VAL A 73 -1.58 -9.45 -12.03
CA VAL A 73 -2.66 -10.40 -12.30
C VAL A 73 -2.83 -11.43 -11.18
N CYS A 74 -1.73 -11.99 -10.66
CA CYS A 74 -1.80 -12.88 -9.49
C CYS A 74 -2.52 -12.20 -8.31
N ARG A 75 -2.16 -10.95 -8.03
CA ARG A 75 -2.81 -10.16 -6.98
C ARG A 75 -4.27 -9.86 -7.28
N ALA A 76 -4.58 -9.51 -8.51
CA ALA A 76 -5.94 -9.20 -8.96
C ALA A 76 -6.85 -10.41 -8.78
N ARG A 77 -6.43 -11.58 -9.24
CA ARG A 77 -7.17 -12.82 -9.11
C ARG A 77 -7.37 -13.23 -7.64
N GLN A 78 -6.32 -13.20 -6.83
CA GLN A 78 -6.39 -13.48 -5.40
C GLN A 78 -7.31 -12.50 -4.65
N SER A 79 -7.30 -11.22 -5.02
CA SER A 79 -8.16 -10.21 -4.41
C SER A 79 -9.62 -10.39 -4.81
N SER A 80 -9.89 -10.77 -6.04
CA SER A 80 -11.25 -11.03 -6.54
C SER A 80 -11.87 -12.28 -5.93
N ASN A 81 -11.06 -13.30 -5.64
CA ASN A 81 -11.48 -14.54 -4.95
C ASN A 81 -10.38 -14.99 -3.99
N ALA A 82 -10.55 -14.72 -2.71
CA ALA A 82 -9.58 -15.07 -1.67
C ALA A 82 -9.42 -16.60 -1.45
N ALA A 83 -10.37 -17.41 -1.93
CA ALA A 83 -10.31 -18.88 -1.86
C ALA A 83 -9.55 -19.51 -3.04
N ASP A 84 -9.22 -18.73 -4.07
CA ASP A 84 -8.45 -19.21 -5.22
C ASP A 84 -6.99 -19.45 -4.82
N THR A 85 -6.51 -20.67 -4.99
CA THR A 85 -5.13 -21.08 -4.64
C THR A 85 -4.15 -20.96 -5.80
N LEU A 86 -4.63 -20.90 -7.04
CA LEU A 86 -3.79 -20.79 -8.25
C LEU A 86 -2.85 -19.57 -8.24
N PRO A 87 -3.29 -18.37 -7.81
CA PRO A 87 -2.41 -17.21 -7.78
C PRO A 87 -1.15 -17.40 -6.94
N GLY A 88 -1.19 -18.23 -5.91
CA GLY A 88 -0.02 -18.55 -5.09
C GLY A 88 1.06 -19.32 -5.85
N THR A 89 0.65 -20.33 -6.62
CA THR A 89 1.54 -21.12 -7.48
C THR A 89 2.12 -20.25 -8.60
N TRP A 90 1.28 -19.48 -9.27
CA TRP A 90 1.69 -18.55 -10.32
C TRP A 90 2.71 -17.53 -9.83
N LEU A 91 2.43 -16.92 -8.69
CA LEU A 91 3.31 -15.91 -8.09
C LEU A 91 4.70 -16.48 -7.78
N SER A 92 4.79 -17.73 -7.34
CA SER A 92 6.07 -18.41 -7.09
C SER A 92 6.88 -18.56 -8.39
N SER A 93 6.24 -18.95 -9.50
CA SER A 93 6.88 -19.04 -10.80
C SER A 93 7.36 -17.67 -11.31
N VAL A 94 6.51 -16.65 -11.22
CA VAL A 94 6.86 -15.27 -11.62
C VAL A 94 8.03 -14.73 -10.80
N LYS A 95 8.07 -15.00 -9.50
CA LYS A 95 9.18 -14.56 -8.62
C LYS A 95 10.49 -15.21 -9.01
N ARG A 96 10.50 -16.52 -9.26
CA ARG A 96 11.69 -17.24 -9.73
C ARG A 96 12.22 -16.65 -11.04
N LEU A 97 11.35 -16.39 -12.00
CA LEU A 97 11.73 -15.77 -13.26
C LEU A 97 12.22 -14.34 -13.08
N SER A 98 11.58 -13.56 -12.20
CA SER A 98 12.03 -12.20 -11.90
C SER A 98 13.43 -12.17 -11.29
N PHE A 99 13.77 -13.14 -10.46
CA PHE A 99 15.12 -13.27 -9.91
C PHE A 99 16.16 -13.53 -11.01
N ARG A 100 15.92 -14.52 -11.87
CA ARG A 100 16.79 -14.82 -13.03
C ARG A 100 16.99 -13.60 -13.95
N LEU A 101 15.92 -12.83 -14.16
CA LEU A 101 15.98 -11.59 -14.94
C LEU A 101 16.90 -10.53 -14.28
N GLU A 102 16.83 -10.37 -12.96
CA GLU A 102 17.70 -9.41 -12.26
C GLU A 102 19.18 -9.84 -12.31
N GLU A 103 19.48 -11.14 -12.22
CA GLU A 103 20.85 -11.65 -12.40
C GLU A 103 21.37 -11.38 -13.83
N ALA A 104 20.60 -11.72 -14.85
CA ALA A 104 20.97 -11.42 -16.24
C ALA A 104 21.15 -9.91 -16.47
N SER A 105 20.30 -9.10 -15.88
CA SER A 105 20.39 -7.63 -15.95
C SER A 105 21.68 -7.08 -15.33
N GLY A 106 22.26 -7.74 -14.34
CA GLY A 106 23.56 -7.38 -13.76
C GLY A 106 24.70 -7.48 -14.77
N GLY A 107 24.74 -8.56 -15.56
CA GLY A 107 25.70 -8.74 -16.65
C GLY A 107 25.54 -7.69 -17.76
N ILE A 108 24.29 -7.41 -18.16
CA ILE A 108 23.98 -6.37 -19.15
C ILE A 108 24.43 -4.99 -18.64
N LEU A 109 24.13 -4.65 -17.40
CA LEU A 109 24.52 -3.38 -16.79
C LEU A 109 26.06 -3.20 -16.75
N SER A 110 26.81 -4.28 -16.49
CA SER A 110 28.26 -4.24 -16.55
C SER A 110 28.76 -3.91 -17.94
N ALA A 111 28.21 -4.53 -18.97
CA ALA A 111 28.55 -4.24 -20.36
C ALA A 111 28.16 -2.79 -20.78
N VAL A 112 27.01 -2.29 -20.31
CA VAL A 112 26.61 -0.89 -20.56
C VAL A 112 27.61 0.09 -19.95
N ARG A 113 28.20 -0.21 -18.81
CA ARG A 113 29.21 0.65 -18.15
C ARG A 113 30.52 0.74 -18.91
N GLU A 114 30.83 -0.24 -19.75
CA GLU A 114 32.03 -0.26 -20.60
C GLU A 114 31.90 0.55 -21.89
N LEU A 115 30.68 0.99 -22.23
CA LEU A 115 30.46 1.85 -23.39
C LEU A 115 31.11 3.24 -23.21
N PRO A 116 31.47 3.92 -24.31
CA PRO A 116 31.92 5.31 -24.27
C PRO A 116 30.89 6.25 -23.62
N ASP A 117 31.34 7.28 -22.92
CA ASP A 117 30.48 8.22 -22.19
C ASP A 117 29.39 8.84 -23.05
N GLU A 118 29.73 9.22 -24.28
CA GLU A 118 28.79 9.82 -25.23
C GLU A 118 27.64 8.87 -25.62
N VAL A 119 27.91 7.56 -25.64
CA VAL A 119 26.92 6.53 -25.93
C VAL A 119 26.08 6.24 -24.67
N ARG A 120 26.74 6.19 -23.51
CA ARG A 120 26.06 5.96 -22.22
C ARG A 120 25.06 7.06 -21.85
N ALA A 121 25.33 8.29 -22.27
CA ALA A 121 24.47 9.45 -22.04
C ALA A 121 23.18 9.45 -22.90
N ARG A 122 22.98 8.46 -23.77
CA ARG A 122 21.82 8.37 -24.67
C ARG A 122 20.90 7.21 -24.33
N ALA A 123 19.64 7.35 -24.70
CA ALA A 123 18.68 6.24 -24.62
C ALA A 123 19.15 5.03 -25.47
N PRO A 124 18.94 3.80 -25.01
CA PRO A 124 18.28 3.39 -23.76
C PRO A 124 19.22 3.29 -22.54
N PHE A 125 20.51 3.58 -22.68
CA PHE A 125 21.52 3.31 -21.65
C PHE A 125 21.46 4.28 -20.48
N GLU A 126 21.14 5.54 -20.74
CA GLU A 126 21.04 6.57 -19.71
C GLU A 126 20.12 6.15 -18.54
N ALA A 127 18.94 5.63 -18.88
CA ALA A 127 17.97 5.18 -17.87
C ALA A 127 18.52 4.03 -17.00
N TRP A 128 19.28 3.12 -17.58
CA TRP A 128 19.87 1.98 -16.87
C TRP A 128 21.04 2.40 -15.95
N LEU A 129 21.70 3.49 -16.27
CA LEU A 129 22.81 4.05 -15.50
C LEU A 129 22.35 5.14 -14.53
N SER A 130 21.11 5.61 -14.68
CA SER A 130 20.55 6.66 -13.83
C SER A 130 20.66 6.31 -12.35
N PRO A 131 21.10 7.24 -11.50
CA PRO A 131 21.00 7.09 -10.04
C PRO A 131 19.55 6.90 -9.58
N LEU A 132 18.59 7.34 -10.40
CA LEU A 132 17.17 7.15 -10.16
C LEU A 132 16.68 5.72 -10.45
N ALA A 133 17.43 4.93 -11.22
CA ALA A 133 17.10 3.53 -11.43
C ALA A 133 17.22 2.76 -10.09
N VAL A 134 16.10 2.24 -9.61
CA VAL A 134 16.11 1.37 -8.43
C VAL A 134 16.78 0.07 -8.83
N ARG A 135 17.99 -0.16 -8.36
CA ARG A 135 18.67 -1.45 -8.49
C ARG A 135 17.98 -2.41 -7.52
N GLY A 136 17.53 -3.55 -8.03
CA GLY A 136 17.10 -4.63 -7.17
C GLY A 136 18.26 -4.96 -6.21
N SER A 137 18.00 -5.06 -4.91
CA SER A 137 18.98 -5.68 -4.02
C SER A 137 19.21 -7.10 -4.55
N GLN A 138 20.44 -7.57 -4.50
CA GLN A 138 20.70 -8.99 -4.71
C GLN A 138 19.96 -9.74 -3.59
N SER A 139 18.70 -10.06 -3.85
CA SER A 139 17.90 -10.90 -2.98
C SER A 139 18.51 -12.28 -3.12
N SER A 140 19.24 -12.70 -2.10
CA SER A 140 19.81 -14.03 -2.08
C SER A 140 18.67 -15.06 -2.15
N SER A 141 18.96 -16.22 -2.77
CA SER A 141 18.07 -17.40 -2.72
C SER A 141 17.63 -17.73 -1.29
N LEU A 142 18.46 -17.39 -0.31
CA LEU A 142 18.17 -17.50 1.12
C LEU A 142 17.02 -16.59 1.57
N PHE A 143 16.90 -15.37 1.03
CA PHE A 143 15.76 -14.51 1.34
C PHE A 143 14.45 -15.16 0.89
N GLU A 144 14.39 -15.68 -0.33
CA GLU A 144 13.20 -16.34 -0.83
C GLU A 144 12.88 -17.62 -0.04
N ALA A 145 13.88 -18.43 0.26
CA ALA A 145 13.70 -19.67 0.99
C ALA A 145 13.23 -19.47 2.44
N VAL A 146 13.64 -18.40 3.10
CA VAL A 146 13.38 -18.18 4.54
C VAL A 146 12.36 -17.08 4.78
N MET A 147 12.53 -15.93 4.15
CA MET A 147 11.74 -14.74 4.49
C MET A 147 10.33 -14.73 3.89
N LEU A 148 10.13 -15.34 2.72
CA LEU A 148 8.80 -15.45 2.13
C LEU A 148 7.88 -16.39 2.94
N PRO A 149 8.33 -17.58 3.37
CA PRO A 149 7.54 -18.42 4.28
C PRO A 149 7.20 -17.73 5.60
N LEU A 150 8.14 -17.02 6.22
CA LEU A 150 7.89 -16.28 7.46
C LEU A 150 6.85 -15.16 7.29
N GLY A 151 6.89 -14.43 6.17
CA GLY A 151 5.85 -13.45 5.83
C GLY A 151 4.48 -14.09 5.65
N SER A 152 4.43 -15.28 5.05
CA SER A 152 3.19 -16.06 4.90
C SER A 152 2.65 -16.54 6.25
N GLN A 153 3.52 -16.99 7.16
CA GLN A 153 3.12 -17.39 8.51
C GLN A 153 2.42 -16.27 9.28
N GLN A 154 2.92 -15.03 9.16
CA GLN A 154 2.26 -13.89 9.79
C GLN A 154 0.81 -13.73 9.29
N SER A 155 0.61 -13.81 7.98
CA SER A 155 -0.73 -13.71 7.38
C SER A 155 -1.64 -14.88 7.81
N HIS A 156 -1.10 -16.09 7.85
CA HIS A 156 -1.83 -17.27 8.30
C HIS A 156 -2.23 -17.14 9.77
N LEU A 157 -1.32 -16.70 10.64
CA LEU A 157 -1.63 -16.50 12.06
C LEU A 157 -2.79 -15.53 12.24
N VAL A 158 -2.78 -14.41 11.52
CA VAL A 158 -3.87 -13.44 11.58
C VAL A 158 -5.17 -13.98 10.99
N ALA A 159 -5.10 -14.80 9.95
CA ALA A 159 -6.29 -15.45 9.37
C ALA A 159 -6.99 -16.40 10.36
N THR A 160 -6.29 -16.88 11.38
CA THR A 160 -6.90 -17.70 12.45
C THR A 160 -7.74 -16.90 13.43
N MET A 161 -7.68 -15.56 13.42
CA MET A 161 -8.42 -14.71 14.35
C MET A 161 -9.93 -14.95 14.25
N LYS A 162 -10.53 -15.27 15.38
CA LYS A 162 -11.98 -15.42 15.55
C LYS A 162 -12.38 -14.80 16.87
N LEU A 163 -12.86 -13.55 16.83
CA LEU A 163 -13.34 -12.84 18.01
C LEU A 163 -14.82 -13.14 18.22
N ARG A 164 -15.16 -13.84 19.29
CA ARG A 164 -16.55 -14.10 19.65
C ARG A 164 -17.10 -12.96 20.50
N ILE A 165 -18.15 -12.33 20.03
CA ILE A 165 -18.77 -11.17 20.68
C ILE A 165 -20.29 -11.18 20.46
N PRO A 166 -21.09 -10.74 21.44
CA PRO A 166 -22.50 -10.48 21.19
C PRO A 166 -22.65 -9.35 20.16
N SER A 167 -23.52 -9.55 19.16
CA SER A 167 -23.94 -8.49 18.24
C SER A 167 -24.86 -7.49 18.94
N GLU A 168 -25.21 -6.41 18.24
CA GLU A 168 -26.16 -5.41 18.73
C GLU A 168 -27.52 -6.05 19.08
N ASP A 169 -27.91 -7.12 18.38
CA ASP A 169 -29.13 -7.89 18.61
C ASP A 169 -28.98 -9.01 19.69
N GLY A 170 -27.84 -9.10 20.36
CA GLY A 170 -27.55 -10.06 21.42
C GLY A 170 -27.13 -11.46 20.96
N HIS A 171 -27.08 -11.74 19.65
CA HIS A 171 -26.61 -13.03 19.13
C HIS A 171 -25.08 -13.10 19.14
N MET A 172 -24.52 -14.25 19.47
CA MET A 172 -23.07 -14.45 19.40
C MET A 172 -22.59 -14.52 17.95
N ILE A 173 -21.78 -13.57 17.56
CA ILE A 173 -21.11 -13.54 16.25
C ILE A 173 -19.61 -13.80 16.38
N SER A 174 -19.01 -14.28 15.32
CA SER A 174 -17.56 -14.47 15.23
C SER A 174 -16.99 -13.53 14.18
N LEU A 175 -16.12 -12.60 14.60
CA LEU A 175 -15.47 -11.64 13.72
C LEU A 175 -14.08 -12.13 13.35
N SER A 176 -13.79 -12.17 12.06
CA SER A 176 -12.43 -12.29 11.54
C SER A 176 -11.65 -11.00 11.75
N TYR A 177 -10.34 -11.02 11.51
CA TYR A 177 -9.50 -9.81 11.54
C TYR A 177 -10.06 -8.67 10.66
N ALA A 178 -10.44 -8.99 9.42
CA ALA A 178 -10.97 -8.01 8.49
C ALA A 178 -12.29 -7.38 8.98
N GLN A 179 -13.19 -8.22 9.51
CA GLN A 179 -14.45 -7.77 10.08
C GLN A 179 -14.25 -6.94 11.36
N ALA A 180 -13.37 -7.38 12.26
CA ALA A 180 -13.05 -6.63 13.47
C ALA A 180 -12.48 -5.25 13.15
N THR A 181 -11.52 -5.18 12.21
CA THR A 181 -10.95 -3.90 11.76
C THR A 181 -11.97 -3.01 11.05
N SER A 182 -12.93 -3.58 10.33
CA SER A 182 -14.06 -2.83 9.74
C SER A 182 -14.94 -2.24 10.84
N VAL A 183 -15.37 -3.05 11.82
CA VAL A 183 -16.17 -2.57 12.96
C VAL A 183 -15.49 -1.42 13.69
N LEU A 184 -14.20 -1.55 13.98
CA LEU A 184 -13.43 -0.50 14.67
C LEU A 184 -13.42 0.84 13.93
N LYS A 185 -13.57 0.82 12.61
CA LYS A 185 -13.57 2.03 11.75
C LYS A 185 -14.96 2.59 11.50
N THR A 186 -15.93 1.72 11.28
CA THR A 186 -17.20 2.09 10.65
C THR A 186 -18.42 1.93 11.55
N SER A 187 -18.39 1.06 12.58
CA SER A 187 -19.55 0.93 13.47
C SER A 187 -19.83 2.28 14.15
N PRO A 188 -21.09 2.73 14.19
CA PRO A 188 -21.49 3.91 14.94
C PRO A 188 -21.43 3.67 16.45
N ASP A 189 -21.74 2.46 16.91
CA ASP A 189 -21.77 2.12 18.32
C ASP A 189 -20.38 2.08 18.93
N ASN A 190 -20.07 3.08 19.76
CA ASN A 190 -18.79 3.15 20.45
C ASN A 190 -18.61 2.07 21.50
N ARG A 191 -19.70 1.57 22.13
CA ARG A 191 -19.61 0.47 23.13
C ARG A 191 -19.20 -0.82 22.43
N PHE A 192 -19.84 -1.10 21.30
CA PHE A 192 -19.48 -2.26 20.48
C PHE A 192 -18.04 -2.16 19.97
N ARG A 193 -17.61 -0.99 19.46
CA ARG A 193 -16.21 -0.77 19.08
C ARG A 193 -15.22 -1.02 20.23
N ARG A 194 -15.53 -0.54 21.44
CA ARG A 194 -14.68 -0.76 22.64
C ARG A 194 -14.56 -2.24 22.97
N SER A 195 -15.67 -2.98 22.91
CA SER A 195 -15.69 -4.43 23.19
C SER A 195 -14.87 -5.20 22.14
N VAL A 196 -15.06 -4.88 20.86
CA VAL A 196 -14.25 -5.47 19.76
C VAL A 196 -12.77 -5.11 19.95
N PHE A 197 -12.44 -3.87 20.32
CA PHE A 197 -11.06 -3.44 20.57
C PHE A 197 -10.40 -4.19 21.72
N ALA A 198 -11.12 -4.42 22.80
CA ALA A 198 -10.62 -5.19 23.94
C ALA A 198 -10.28 -6.65 23.54
N LEU A 199 -11.21 -7.33 22.86
CA LEU A 199 -10.99 -8.70 22.36
C LEU A 199 -9.88 -8.78 21.34
N PHE A 200 -9.80 -7.80 20.43
CA PHE A 200 -8.75 -7.69 19.43
C PHE A 200 -7.36 -7.60 20.08
N ASN A 201 -7.22 -6.75 21.10
CA ASN A 201 -5.96 -6.62 21.82
C ASN A 201 -5.63 -7.86 22.67
N ALA A 202 -6.63 -8.49 23.27
CA ALA A 202 -6.45 -9.73 24.03
C ALA A 202 -5.89 -10.85 23.11
N TRP A 203 -6.47 -11.01 21.92
CA TRP A 203 -5.98 -11.99 20.95
C TRP A 203 -4.52 -11.72 20.55
N PHE A 204 -4.15 -10.47 20.31
CA PHE A 204 -2.76 -10.12 20.00
C PHE A 204 -1.81 -10.30 21.19
N ALA A 205 -2.27 -10.06 22.40
CA ALA A 205 -1.48 -10.30 23.60
C ALA A 205 -1.17 -11.80 23.78
N GLU A 206 -2.15 -12.65 23.54
CA GLU A 206 -2.00 -14.12 23.57
C GLU A 206 -0.96 -14.62 22.55
N HIS A 207 -0.93 -14.03 21.36
CA HIS A 207 -0.02 -14.43 20.28
C HIS A 207 1.27 -13.56 20.21
N SER A 208 1.52 -12.74 21.23
CA SER A 208 2.58 -11.72 21.19
C SER A 208 3.98 -12.30 21.02
N ALA A 209 4.28 -13.48 21.56
CA ALA A 209 5.56 -14.14 21.40
C ALA A 209 5.81 -14.53 19.92
N ALA A 210 4.86 -15.19 19.28
CA ALA A 210 4.97 -15.58 17.88
C ALA A 210 5.16 -14.37 16.96
N PHE A 211 4.44 -13.27 17.22
CA PHE A 211 4.63 -12.03 16.48
C PHE A 211 5.99 -11.38 16.74
N ALA A 212 6.49 -11.43 17.97
CA ALA A 212 7.81 -10.91 18.29
C ALA A 212 8.90 -11.67 17.51
N ASP A 213 8.80 -12.99 17.43
CA ASP A 213 9.76 -13.82 16.69
C ASP A 213 9.73 -13.51 15.18
N LEU A 214 8.53 -13.43 14.60
CA LEU A 214 8.36 -13.05 13.20
C LEU A 214 8.92 -11.64 12.91
N LEU A 215 8.65 -10.66 13.78
CA LEU A 215 9.18 -9.30 13.64
C LEU A 215 10.69 -9.27 13.79
N ASN A 216 11.26 -10.02 14.75
CA ASN A 216 12.69 -10.14 14.93
C ASN A 216 13.37 -10.73 13.68
N ALA A 217 12.81 -11.79 13.10
CA ALA A 217 13.34 -12.41 11.89
C ALA A 217 13.32 -11.43 10.71
N VAL A 218 12.16 -10.84 10.41
CA VAL A 218 12.00 -9.89 9.27
C VAL A 218 12.87 -8.65 9.44
N ARG A 219 12.94 -8.08 10.66
CA ARG A 219 13.75 -6.89 10.92
C ARG A 219 15.23 -7.21 10.98
N GLY A 220 15.59 -8.33 11.58
CA GLY A 220 16.97 -8.80 11.62
C GLY A 220 17.54 -9.04 10.23
N TRP A 221 16.77 -9.65 9.34
CA TRP A 221 17.18 -9.80 7.95
C TRP A 221 17.47 -8.44 7.28
N LYS A 222 16.58 -7.47 7.42
CA LYS A 222 16.77 -6.13 6.86
C LYS A 222 18.03 -5.42 7.39
N LEU A 223 18.29 -5.55 8.69
CA LEU A 223 19.50 -5.02 9.30
C LEU A 223 20.74 -5.73 8.76
N HIS A 224 20.68 -7.04 8.58
CA HIS A 224 21.77 -7.84 7.99
C HIS A 224 22.05 -7.41 6.54
N GLU A 225 21.03 -7.27 5.71
CA GLU A 225 21.19 -6.79 4.32
C GLU A 225 21.85 -5.41 4.26
N ALA A 226 21.42 -4.47 5.09
CA ALA A 226 22.02 -3.14 5.16
C ALA A 226 23.49 -3.22 5.59
N HIS A 227 23.79 -3.98 6.64
CA HIS A 227 25.14 -4.17 7.16
C HIS A 227 26.06 -4.85 6.13
N ALA A 228 25.60 -5.93 5.48
CA ALA A 228 26.36 -6.63 4.45
C ALA A 228 26.68 -5.73 3.24
N ALA A 229 25.82 -4.74 2.97
CA ALA A 229 26.05 -3.70 1.96
C ALA A 229 26.92 -2.52 2.48
N GLY A 230 27.46 -2.59 3.69
CA GLY A 230 28.23 -1.50 4.30
C GLY A 230 27.42 -0.24 4.60
N ARG A 231 26.11 -0.38 4.83
CA ARG A 231 25.17 0.74 5.01
C ARG A 231 24.48 0.66 6.37
N ASP A 232 24.18 1.83 6.93
CA ASP A 232 23.23 1.92 8.03
C ASP A 232 21.80 1.67 7.51
N PHE A 233 20.94 1.14 8.36
CA PHE A 233 19.56 0.79 7.98
C PHE A 233 18.72 2.01 7.52
N MET A 234 18.99 3.21 8.06
CA MET A 234 18.32 4.44 7.62
C MET A 234 18.82 4.90 6.25
N THR A 235 20.10 4.75 5.98
CA THR A 235 20.69 5.06 4.65
C THR A 235 20.01 4.25 3.56
N ALA A 236 19.85 2.94 3.76
CA ALA A 236 19.15 2.09 2.80
C ALA A 236 17.69 2.53 2.56
N ALA A 237 17.00 3.01 3.60
CA ALA A 237 15.64 3.54 3.48
C ALA A 237 15.60 4.87 2.69
N PHE A 238 16.54 5.78 2.97
CA PHE A 238 16.64 7.07 2.25
C PHE A 238 16.96 6.88 0.77
N GLU A 239 17.86 5.97 0.44
CA GLU A 239 18.19 5.62 -0.94
C GLU A 239 16.97 5.03 -1.67
N ALA A 240 16.22 4.14 -1.02
CA ALA A 240 15.01 3.55 -1.60
C ALA A 240 13.92 4.58 -1.87
N ASP A 241 13.76 5.57 -1.02
CA ASP A 241 12.82 6.69 -1.20
C ASP A 241 13.41 7.88 -1.95
N ARG A 242 14.70 7.84 -2.30
CA ARG A 242 15.43 8.93 -3.00
C ARG A 242 15.30 10.27 -2.29
N ILE A 243 15.32 10.25 -0.96
CA ILE A 243 15.30 11.45 -0.11
C ILE A 243 16.61 11.57 0.65
N THR A 244 16.97 12.80 0.99
CA THR A 244 18.15 13.05 1.82
C THR A 244 17.79 13.00 3.31
N PRO A 245 18.73 12.61 4.20
CA PRO A 245 18.52 12.73 5.63
C PRO A 245 18.09 14.13 6.08
N ALA A 246 18.64 15.18 5.43
CA ALA A 246 18.29 16.57 5.71
C ALA A 246 16.82 16.88 5.37
N ALA A 247 16.33 16.40 4.22
CA ALA A 247 14.93 16.57 3.82
C ALA A 247 13.97 15.86 4.79
N GLN A 248 14.31 14.64 5.20
CA GLN A 248 13.52 13.90 6.19
C GLN A 248 13.50 14.61 7.55
N LEU A 249 14.64 15.10 8.01
CA LEU A 249 14.72 15.86 9.26
C LEU A 249 13.89 17.16 9.19
N ALA A 250 13.95 17.89 8.08
CA ALA A 250 13.16 19.11 7.87
C ALA A 250 11.66 18.82 7.90
N MET A 251 11.23 17.72 7.24
CA MET A 251 9.85 17.25 7.28
C MET A 251 9.40 16.93 8.71
N MET A 252 10.20 16.18 9.48
CA MET A 252 9.86 15.82 10.85
C MET A 252 9.77 17.05 11.76
N LYS A 253 10.64 18.04 11.60
CA LYS A 253 10.56 19.33 12.31
C LYS A 253 9.29 20.10 11.95
N ALA A 254 8.93 20.14 10.66
CA ALA A 254 7.71 20.80 10.21
C ALA A 254 6.44 20.13 10.82
N LEU A 255 6.41 18.80 10.88
CA LEU A 255 5.33 18.04 11.52
C LEU A 255 5.26 18.33 13.04
N GLU A 256 6.40 18.38 13.72
CA GLU A 256 6.45 18.71 15.14
C GLU A 256 5.91 20.13 15.42
N LEU A 257 6.27 21.13 14.61
CA LEU A 257 5.75 22.49 14.71
C LEU A 257 4.22 22.58 14.52
N ARG A 258 3.64 21.64 13.77
CA ARG A 258 2.19 21.57 13.51
C ARG A 258 1.44 20.60 14.42
N ARG A 259 2.14 19.92 15.30
CA ARG A 259 1.56 18.89 16.18
C ARG A 259 0.43 19.41 17.05
N GLU A 260 0.58 20.60 17.64
CA GLU A 260 -0.46 21.19 18.47
C GLU A 260 -1.72 21.53 17.67
N ASN A 261 -1.59 22.02 16.45
CA ASN A 261 -2.76 22.25 15.56
C ASN A 261 -3.53 20.95 15.29
N ALA A 262 -2.80 19.84 15.08
CA ALA A 262 -3.43 18.54 14.90
C ALA A 262 -4.09 18.01 16.19
N ARG A 263 -3.53 18.32 17.37
CA ARG A 263 -4.14 17.99 18.67
C ARG A 263 -5.43 18.74 18.93
N LEU A 264 -5.53 19.99 18.47
CA LEU A 264 -6.78 20.76 18.57
C LEU A 264 -7.95 20.04 17.90
N THR A 265 -7.72 19.32 16.82
CA THR A 265 -8.78 18.52 16.16
C THR A 265 -9.30 17.40 17.07
N ILE A 266 -8.43 16.76 17.85
CA ILE A 266 -8.80 15.72 18.81
C ILE A 266 -9.55 16.34 20.00
N THR A 267 -9.08 17.49 20.50
CA THR A 267 -9.73 18.22 21.60
C THR A 267 -11.13 18.67 21.19
N GLU A 268 -11.29 19.23 20.00
CA GLU A 268 -12.60 19.66 19.49
C GLU A 268 -13.55 18.47 19.30
N ARG A 269 -13.03 17.34 18.83
CA ARG A 269 -13.82 16.11 18.74
C ARG A 269 -14.29 15.64 20.14
N ALA A 270 -13.42 15.70 21.15
CA ALA A 270 -13.80 15.37 22.53
C ALA A 270 -14.92 16.29 23.04
N ARG A 271 -14.79 17.61 22.80
CA ARG A 271 -15.80 18.61 23.16
C ARG A 271 -17.16 18.32 22.52
N LEU A 272 -17.19 17.99 21.24
CA LEU A 272 -18.42 17.70 20.49
C LEU A 272 -19.09 16.39 20.94
N LEU A 273 -18.29 15.43 21.41
CA LEU A 273 -18.81 14.19 21.98
C LEU A 273 -19.18 14.28 23.47
N GLY A 274 -18.99 15.46 24.11
CA GLY A 274 -19.21 15.63 25.54
C GLY A 274 -18.20 14.87 26.42
N GLU A 275 -17.06 14.51 25.86
CA GLU A 275 -16.03 13.71 26.53
C GLU A 275 -14.89 14.59 27.01
N ARG A 276 -14.36 14.30 28.20
CA ARG A 276 -13.11 14.93 28.67
C ARG A 276 -11.89 14.42 27.93
N GLN A 277 -11.93 13.15 27.53
CA GLN A 277 -10.84 12.44 26.85
C GLN A 277 -11.44 11.41 25.90
N LEU A 278 -10.88 11.32 24.70
CA LEU A 278 -11.30 10.33 23.73
C LEU A 278 -10.56 9.00 23.95
N HIS A 279 -11.33 7.93 23.97
CA HIS A 279 -10.76 6.59 23.77
C HIS A 279 -10.25 6.45 22.33
N VAL A 280 -9.24 5.60 22.09
CA VAL A 280 -8.66 5.40 20.75
C VAL A 280 -9.72 5.00 19.71
N THR A 281 -10.74 4.23 20.09
CA THR A 281 -11.86 3.87 19.21
C THR A 281 -12.73 5.06 18.81
N GLN A 282 -12.72 6.13 19.57
CA GLN A 282 -13.42 7.38 19.26
C GLN A 282 -12.58 8.30 18.38
N ILE A 283 -11.25 8.21 18.47
CA ILE A 283 -10.35 8.98 17.59
C ILE A 283 -10.42 8.43 16.16
N LEU A 284 -10.43 7.12 16.01
CA LEU A 284 -10.34 6.43 14.72
C LEU A 284 -11.70 6.07 14.10
N GLY A 285 -12.72 5.86 14.92
CA GLY A 285 -14.04 5.41 14.51
C GLY A 285 -14.96 6.51 13.99
N SER A 286 -16.10 6.10 13.49
CA SER A 286 -17.21 6.99 13.15
C SER A 286 -17.75 7.71 14.39
N VAL A 287 -18.43 8.82 14.18
CA VAL A 287 -19.12 9.55 15.27
C VAL A 287 -20.55 9.04 15.34
N GLU A 288 -21.00 8.71 16.56
CA GLU A 288 -22.38 8.32 16.84
C GLU A 288 -23.31 9.46 16.42
N GLY A 289 -24.42 9.12 15.75
CA GLY A 289 -25.38 10.10 15.24
C GLY A 289 -24.99 10.82 13.94
N MET A 290 -23.76 10.68 13.46
CA MET A 290 -23.31 11.26 12.18
C MET A 290 -23.44 10.30 10.99
N HIS A 291 -24.39 9.38 11.03
CA HIS A 291 -24.77 8.55 9.88
C HIS A 291 -25.87 9.23 9.08
N ALA A 292 -25.55 10.38 8.54
CA ALA A 292 -26.35 10.91 7.44
C ALA A 292 -26.17 9.98 6.22
N SER A 293 -27.19 9.88 5.39
CA SER A 293 -27.10 9.35 4.02
C SER A 293 -25.85 9.93 3.36
N ALA A 294 -25.21 9.16 2.49
CA ALA A 294 -24.07 9.68 1.74
C ALA A 294 -24.41 11.04 1.13
N PRO A 295 -23.51 12.03 1.21
CA PRO A 295 -23.74 13.33 0.57
C PRO A 295 -24.05 13.15 -0.91
N GLU A 296 -24.85 14.06 -1.48
CA GLU A 296 -25.09 14.10 -2.90
C GLU A 296 -23.76 14.15 -3.68
N GLY A 297 -23.60 13.27 -4.65
CA GLY A 297 -22.38 13.08 -5.41
C GLY A 297 -21.42 12.04 -4.82
N LEU A 298 -21.77 11.40 -3.69
CA LEU A 298 -20.99 10.32 -3.08
C LEU A 298 -21.85 9.08 -2.75
N ASN A 299 -23.07 9.00 -3.32
CA ASN A 299 -24.00 7.90 -3.08
C ASN A 299 -23.91 6.83 -4.17
N GLY A 300 -22.97 5.94 -4.03
CA GLY A 300 -22.73 4.86 -4.99
C GLY A 300 -21.67 5.18 -6.03
N LEU A 301 -21.37 4.19 -6.87
CA LEU A 301 -20.23 4.25 -7.77
C LEU A 301 -20.34 5.36 -8.82
N ASP A 302 -21.49 5.49 -9.46
CA ASP A 302 -21.66 6.43 -10.58
C ASP A 302 -21.51 7.88 -10.11
N GLU A 303 -22.09 8.23 -8.95
CA GLU A 303 -21.94 9.56 -8.36
C GLU A 303 -20.51 9.83 -7.92
N VAL A 304 -19.86 8.83 -7.30
CA VAL A 304 -18.45 8.94 -6.87
C VAL A 304 -17.53 9.11 -8.07
N CYS A 305 -17.73 8.34 -9.16
CA CYS A 305 -16.95 8.49 -10.39
C CYS A 305 -17.17 9.85 -11.03
N GLY A 306 -18.41 10.36 -11.10
CA GLY A 306 -18.71 11.68 -11.63
C GLY A 306 -18.07 12.82 -10.83
N SER A 307 -18.13 12.74 -9.50
CA SER A 307 -17.48 13.70 -8.61
C SER A 307 -15.96 13.65 -8.72
N LEU A 308 -15.38 12.44 -8.84
CA LEU A 308 -13.94 12.25 -9.01
C LEU A 308 -13.45 12.75 -10.37
N SER A 309 -14.13 12.40 -11.48
CA SER A 309 -13.78 12.90 -12.81
C SER A 309 -13.78 14.43 -12.83
N SER A 310 -14.83 15.05 -12.29
CA SER A 310 -14.93 16.51 -12.17
C SER A 310 -13.82 17.11 -11.31
N ALA A 311 -13.51 16.50 -10.15
CA ALA A 311 -12.47 16.97 -9.24
C ALA A 311 -11.07 16.87 -9.86
N MET A 312 -10.79 15.78 -10.55
CA MET A 312 -9.51 15.52 -11.22
C MET A 312 -9.32 16.41 -12.45
N ALA A 313 -10.35 16.54 -13.29
CA ALA A 313 -10.30 17.36 -14.49
C ALA A 313 -10.12 18.86 -14.18
N CYS A 314 -10.60 19.36 -13.04
CA CYS A 314 -10.34 20.73 -12.59
C CYS A 314 -8.85 21.02 -12.33
N THR A 315 -8.04 20.00 -12.08
CA THR A 315 -6.60 20.16 -11.81
C THR A 315 -5.79 19.86 -13.06
N ASP A 316 -6.07 18.73 -13.70
CA ASP A 316 -5.46 18.30 -14.96
C ASP A 316 -6.48 17.50 -15.78
N PRO A 317 -6.84 17.96 -16.99
CA PRO A 317 -7.75 17.22 -17.87
C PRO A 317 -7.29 15.79 -18.18
N ALA A 318 -5.98 15.51 -18.20
CA ALA A 318 -5.46 14.17 -18.40
C ALA A 318 -5.82 13.22 -17.25
N PHE A 319 -5.91 13.75 -16.04
CA PHE A 319 -6.30 12.98 -14.87
C PHE A 319 -7.81 12.57 -14.93
N GLY A 320 -8.67 13.49 -15.35
CA GLY A 320 -10.10 13.17 -15.59
C GLY A 320 -10.25 12.09 -16.66
N ARG A 321 -9.57 12.24 -17.80
CA ARG A 321 -9.57 11.24 -18.90
C ARG A 321 -9.07 9.87 -18.47
N TYR A 322 -8.10 9.79 -17.56
CA TYR A 322 -7.64 8.51 -17.04
C TYR A 322 -8.75 7.71 -16.36
N LEU A 323 -9.61 8.39 -15.56
CA LEU A 323 -10.72 7.71 -14.90
C LEU A 323 -11.74 7.19 -15.92
N GLU A 324 -12.05 7.98 -16.94
CA GLU A 324 -12.93 7.57 -18.04
C GLU A 324 -12.36 6.36 -18.78
N GLU A 325 -11.07 6.41 -19.16
CA GLU A 325 -10.36 5.31 -19.79
C GLU A 325 -10.37 4.04 -18.91
N ALA A 326 -10.16 4.18 -17.60
CA ALA A 326 -10.15 3.07 -16.66
C ALA A 326 -11.54 2.40 -16.52
N LEU A 327 -12.61 3.18 -16.61
CA LEU A 327 -13.99 2.66 -16.60
C LEU A 327 -14.33 1.97 -17.91
N GLU A 328 -14.05 2.60 -19.04
CA GLU A 328 -14.33 2.07 -20.39
C GLU A 328 -13.58 0.76 -20.66
N ASN A 329 -12.33 0.70 -20.25
CA ASN A 329 -11.49 -0.49 -20.45
C ASN A 329 -11.60 -1.52 -19.32
N HIS A 330 -12.54 -1.36 -18.38
CA HIS A 330 -12.74 -2.29 -17.26
C HIS A 330 -11.47 -2.54 -16.42
N TRP A 331 -10.65 -1.52 -16.19
CA TRP A 331 -9.46 -1.63 -15.33
C TRP A 331 -9.78 -1.60 -13.84
N ILE A 332 -11.05 -1.37 -13.49
CA ILE A 332 -11.54 -1.23 -12.13
C ILE A 332 -12.38 -2.45 -11.75
N ASP A 333 -12.08 -3.07 -10.61
CA ASP A 333 -12.94 -4.03 -9.94
C ASP A 333 -13.42 -3.48 -8.59
N ALA A 334 -14.66 -2.97 -8.57
CA ALA A 334 -15.27 -2.32 -7.40
C ALA A 334 -16.60 -3.00 -7.02
N ARG A 335 -16.59 -4.32 -6.82
CA ARG A 335 -17.78 -5.11 -6.45
C ARG A 335 -17.89 -5.31 -4.95
N SER A 336 -19.10 -5.53 -4.45
CA SER A 336 -19.38 -5.97 -3.09
C SER A 336 -19.70 -7.47 -3.10
N MET A 337 -18.76 -8.32 -2.67
CA MET A 337 -18.93 -9.77 -2.60
C MET A 337 -18.23 -10.34 -1.37
N SER A 338 -18.84 -11.36 -0.75
CA SER A 338 -18.37 -11.95 0.52
C SER A 338 -17.02 -12.70 0.43
N GLN A 339 -16.62 -13.15 -0.76
CA GLN A 339 -15.40 -13.95 -0.96
C GLN A 339 -14.19 -13.11 -1.41
N ARG A 340 -14.32 -11.80 -1.49
CA ARG A 340 -13.25 -10.91 -1.91
C ARG A 340 -12.30 -10.58 -0.76
N ALA A 341 -11.04 -10.36 -1.10
CA ALA A 341 -10.10 -9.81 -0.14
C ALA A 341 -10.53 -8.39 0.28
N GLY A 342 -10.28 -8.03 1.52
CA GLY A 342 -10.51 -6.66 2.00
C GLY A 342 -9.45 -5.70 1.47
N GLY A 343 -9.80 -4.43 1.40
CA GLY A 343 -8.86 -3.35 1.07
C GLY A 343 -9.06 -2.74 -0.31
N THR A 344 -8.13 -1.87 -0.65
CA THR A 344 -8.13 -1.08 -1.89
C THR A 344 -6.71 -0.91 -2.35
N TRP A 345 -6.45 -1.08 -3.62
CA TRP A 345 -5.11 -0.93 -4.21
C TRP A 345 -5.19 -0.64 -5.71
N CYS A 346 -4.09 -0.11 -6.25
CA CYS A 346 -3.83 -0.06 -7.68
C CYS A 346 -2.42 -0.57 -7.95
N GLU A 347 -2.27 -1.33 -9.00
CA GLU A 347 -0.98 -1.79 -9.53
C GLU A 347 -0.92 -1.64 -11.05
N ASP A 348 0.31 -1.54 -11.54
CA ASP A 348 0.61 -1.33 -12.94
C ASP A 348 0.50 -2.63 -13.76
N LEU A 349 0.06 -2.51 -15.01
CA LEU A 349 0.07 -3.53 -16.05
C LEU A 349 0.85 -3.01 -17.28
N PRO A 350 2.14 -2.72 -17.15
CA PRO A 350 2.90 -1.95 -18.14
C PRO A 350 3.01 -2.67 -19.48
N ALA A 351 3.05 -4.02 -19.51
CA ALA A 351 3.07 -4.79 -20.75
C ALA A 351 1.77 -4.65 -21.58
N TYR A 352 0.70 -4.13 -20.97
CA TYR A 352 -0.62 -3.97 -21.58
C TYR A 352 -1.08 -2.51 -21.62
N ASN A 353 -0.19 -1.58 -21.29
CA ASN A 353 -0.50 -0.16 -21.20
C ASN A 353 -1.77 0.13 -20.36
N ALA A 354 -1.96 -0.63 -19.29
CA ALA A 354 -3.16 -0.65 -18.45
C ALA A 354 -2.79 -0.56 -16.97
N THR A 355 -3.80 -0.40 -16.12
CA THR A 355 -3.66 -0.48 -14.65
C THR A 355 -4.73 -1.39 -14.09
N ALA A 356 -4.48 -1.99 -12.93
CA ALA A 356 -5.48 -2.78 -12.23
C ALA A 356 -5.87 -2.08 -10.93
N VAL A 357 -7.10 -1.61 -10.85
CA VAL A 357 -7.67 -0.95 -9.67
C VAL A 357 -8.62 -1.91 -8.97
N PHE A 358 -8.37 -2.18 -7.71
CA PHE A 358 -9.23 -2.98 -6.85
C PHE A 358 -9.77 -2.14 -5.70
N SER A 359 -11.07 -2.21 -5.49
CA SER A 359 -11.74 -1.54 -4.37
C SER A 359 -12.98 -2.30 -3.93
N THR A 360 -13.44 -2.06 -2.71
CA THR A 360 -14.82 -2.31 -2.34
C THR A 360 -15.71 -1.26 -2.98
N LEU A 361 -16.98 -1.59 -3.22
CA LEU A 361 -17.95 -0.63 -3.77
C LEU A 361 -17.96 0.64 -2.91
N PRO A 362 -17.64 1.82 -3.48
CA PRO A 362 -17.62 3.04 -2.70
C PRO A 362 -19.03 3.45 -2.27
N SER A 363 -19.15 3.77 -0.99
CA SER A 363 -20.39 4.28 -0.42
C SER A 363 -20.06 5.32 0.64
N GLY A 364 -20.68 6.47 0.56
CA GLY A 364 -20.47 7.60 1.45
C GLY A 364 -19.07 8.22 1.34
N THR A 365 -18.82 9.25 2.14
CA THR A 365 -17.59 10.05 2.10
C THR A 365 -16.33 9.20 2.31
N ALA A 366 -16.35 8.30 3.29
CA ALA A 366 -15.18 7.48 3.59
C ALA A 366 -14.85 6.48 2.46
N GLY A 367 -15.88 5.85 1.88
CA GLY A 367 -15.74 4.94 0.75
C GLY A 367 -15.25 5.65 -0.50
N ALA A 368 -15.78 6.84 -0.78
CA ALA A 368 -15.36 7.66 -1.92
C ALA A 368 -13.89 8.08 -1.81
N PHE A 369 -13.43 8.52 -0.63
CA PHE A 369 -12.02 8.88 -0.41
C PHE A 369 -11.10 7.67 -0.49
N GLN A 370 -11.56 6.51 0.00
CA GLN A 370 -10.81 5.27 -0.14
C GLN A 370 -10.70 4.83 -1.60
N PHE A 371 -11.72 5.07 -2.41
CA PHE A 371 -11.72 4.77 -3.84
C PHE A 371 -10.90 5.76 -4.66
N ALA A 372 -10.86 7.04 -4.29
CA ALA A 372 -10.06 8.07 -4.96
C ALA A 372 -8.55 7.76 -4.92
N HIS A 373 -8.06 7.23 -3.81
CA HIS A 373 -6.64 6.98 -3.60
C HIS A 373 -6.01 6.06 -4.67
N PRO A 374 -6.52 4.84 -4.96
CA PRO A 374 -5.94 3.98 -5.98
C PRO A 374 -6.06 4.54 -7.39
N LEU A 375 -7.05 5.39 -7.65
CA LEU A 375 -7.17 6.08 -8.94
C LEU A 375 -6.05 7.11 -9.15
N GLY A 376 -5.65 7.83 -8.10
CA GLY A 376 -4.47 8.68 -8.15
C GLY A 376 -3.19 7.90 -8.44
N VAL A 377 -3.03 6.75 -7.79
CA VAL A 377 -1.91 5.83 -8.05
C VAL A 377 -1.95 5.30 -9.49
N GLY A 378 -3.12 4.95 -9.99
CA GLY A 378 -3.28 4.44 -11.36
C GLY A 378 -2.96 5.49 -12.41
N PHE A 379 -3.38 6.73 -12.22
CA PHE A 379 -2.98 7.84 -13.09
C PHE A 379 -1.47 8.00 -13.17
N MET A 380 -0.77 7.94 -12.04
CA MET A 380 0.69 8.01 -12.00
C MET A 380 1.33 6.85 -12.79
N HIS A 381 0.85 5.61 -12.61
CA HIS A 381 1.33 4.48 -13.39
C HIS A 381 1.10 4.68 -14.89
N LYS A 382 -0.11 5.09 -15.27
CA LYS A 382 -0.45 5.36 -16.67
C LYS A 382 0.42 6.45 -17.29
N ALA A 383 0.71 7.51 -16.54
CA ALA A 383 1.57 8.60 -16.99
C ALA A 383 3.03 8.16 -17.27
N GLN A 384 3.44 7.03 -16.69
CA GLN A 384 4.78 6.48 -16.90
C GLN A 384 4.84 5.41 -18.01
N HIS A 385 3.71 5.04 -18.60
CA HIS A 385 3.73 4.12 -19.74
C HIS A 385 4.47 4.77 -20.89
N GLY A 386 5.39 4.13 -21.50
CA GLY A 386 6.28 4.70 -22.49
C GLY A 386 7.69 5.03 -21.97
N GLU A 387 7.85 5.21 -20.66
CA GLU A 387 9.16 5.31 -20.05
C GLU A 387 9.87 3.96 -20.02
N GLN A 388 11.19 3.97 -19.89
CA GLN A 388 11.98 2.76 -19.73
C GLN A 388 11.75 2.12 -18.36
N ALA A 389 11.78 0.78 -18.27
CA ALA A 389 11.44 0.04 -17.08
C ALA A 389 12.20 0.47 -15.80
N PRO A 390 13.51 0.83 -15.84
CA PRO A 390 14.17 1.35 -14.64
C PRO A 390 13.58 2.64 -14.09
N LEU A 391 13.04 3.51 -14.96
CA LEU A 391 12.43 4.79 -14.56
C LEU A 391 11.01 4.64 -14.03
N LYS A 392 10.30 3.58 -14.41
CA LYS A 392 8.96 3.26 -13.87
C LYS A 392 8.98 2.84 -12.41
N ARG A 393 10.14 2.48 -11.86
CA ARG A 393 10.29 2.10 -10.46
C ARG A 393 10.36 3.33 -9.55
N LEU A 394 9.22 3.95 -9.31
CA LEU A 394 9.15 5.09 -8.39
C LEU A 394 9.26 4.65 -6.94
N PRO A 395 9.84 5.50 -6.07
CA PRO A 395 9.73 5.37 -4.64
C PRO A 395 8.26 5.32 -4.20
N TYR A 396 7.99 4.54 -3.18
CA TYR A 396 6.63 4.41 -2.68
C TYR A 396 6.06 5.74 -2.15
N SER A 397 6.91 6.58 -1.58
CA SER A 397 6.54 7.94 -1.16
C SER A 397 5.99 8.79 -2.31
N VAL A 398 6.58 8.68 -3.51
CA VAL A 398 6.10 9.38 -4.71
C VAL A 398 4.76 8.82 -5.17
N ILE A 399 4.60 7.50 -5.18
CA ILE A 399 3.33 6.82 -5.51
C ILE A 399 2.21 7.31 -4.57
N GLU A 400 2.48 7.39 -3.26
CA GLU A 400 1.52 7.86 -2.27
C GLU A 400 1.14 9.33 -2.46
N ILE A 401 2.03 10.18 -2.96
CA ILE A 401 1.69 11.59 -3.27
C ILE A 401 0.50 11.65 -4.24
N PHE A 402 0.51 10.88 -5.31
CA PHE A 402 -0.58 10.89 -6.30
C PHE A 402 -1.88 10.31 -5.73
N GLY A 403 -1.79 9.25 -4.92
CA GLY A 403 -2.95 8.73 -4.20
C GLY A 403 -3.58 9.76 -3.27
N GLN A 404 -2.75 10.45 -2.47
CA GLN A 404 -3.23 11.50 -1.56
C GLN A 404 -3.71 12.75 -2.30
N LEU A 405 -3.12 13.07 -3.46
CA LEU A 405 -3.54 14.18 -4.31
C LEU A 405 -4.97 13.97 -4.81
N ALA A 406 -5.29 12.79 -5.35
CA ALA A 406 -6.64 12.47 -5.81
C ALA A 406 -7.69 12.58 -4.68
N VAL A 407 -7.36 12.10 -3.48
CA VAL A 407 -8.23 12.28 -2.31
C VAL A 407 -8.41 13.76 -1.99
N THR A 408 -7.34 14.56 -2.01
CA THR A 408 -7.42 16.00 -1.71
C THR A 408 -8.21 16.79 -2.75
N MET A 409 -8.14 16.39 -4.03
CA MET A 409 -8.94 16.97 -5.09
C MET A 409 -10.43 16.71 -4.84
N LEU A 410 -10.80 15.47 -4.55
CA LEU A 410 -12.19 15.12 -4.22
C LEU A 410 -12.68 15.87 -2.97
N GLU A 411 -11.86 15.93 -1.92
CA GLU A 411 -12.17 16.68 -0.70
C GLU A 411 -12.51 18.15 -1.00
N ARG A 412 -11.67 18.82 -1.79
CA ARG A 412 -11.87 20.23 -2.16
C ARG A 412 -13.09 20.42 -3.06
N HIS A 413 -13.30 19.51 -3.98
CA HIS A 413 -14.47 19.54 -4.86
C HIS A 413 -15.76 19.42 -4.04
N MET A 414 -15.84 18.43 -3.15
CA MET A 414 -16.99 18.21 -2.29
C MET A 414 -17.19 19.34 -1.27
N ALA A 415 -16.12 19.91 -0.72
CA ALA A 415 -16.23 21.05 0.19
C ALA A 415 -16.87 22.27 -0.45
N ARG A 416 -16.60 22.52 -1.75
CA ARG A 416 -17.27 23.60 -2.51
C ARG A 416 -18.72 23.24 -2.84
N LYS A 417 -18.97 21.99 -3.28
CA LYS A 417 -20.30 21.53 -3.66
C LYS A 417 -21.29 21.55 -2.48
N LEU A 418 -20.81 21.22 -1.28
CA LEU A 418 -21.61 21.11 -0.06
C LEU A 418 -21.59 22.38 0.80
N GLU A 419 -20.99 23.47 0.33
CA GLU A 419 -20.88 24.71 1.10
C GLU A 419 -22.26 25.19 1.55
N GLY A 420 -22.38 25.47 2.86
CA GLY A 420 -23.65 25.90 3.48
C GLY A 420 -24.61 24.78 3.85
N SER A 421 -24.31 23.52 3.55
CA SER A 421 -25.14 22.36 3.92
C SER A 421 -24.71 21.74 5.26
N THR A 422 -25.59 20.93 5.85
CA THR A 422 -25.28 20.14 7.06
C THR A 422 -24.24 19.05 6.77
N GLU A 423 -24.18 18.56 5.54
CA GLU A 423 -23.21 17.59 5.06
C GLU A 423 -21.78 18.16 5.01
N ALA A 424 -21.64 19.49 4.89
CA ALA A 424 -20.34 20.14 4.95
C ALA A 424 -19.65 19.91 6.30
N ASP A 425 -20.39 19.85 7.40
CA ASP A 425 -19.81 19.60 8.73
C ASP A 425 -19.33 18.14 8.86
N LEU A 426 -20.05 17.19 8.29
CA LEU A 426 -19.62 15.80 8.21
C LEU A 426 -18.32 15.66 7.41
N LEU A 427 -18.23 16.36 6.28
CA LEU A 427 -17.03 16.40 5.45
C LEU A 427 -15.85 17.00 6.25
N ARG A 428 -16.05 18.14 6.93
CA ARG A 428 -15.02 18.76 7.79
C ARG A 428 -14.49 17.78 8.84
N TRP A 429 -15.36 16.99 9.45
CA TRP A 429 -14.98 15.96 10.39
C TRP A 429 -14.06 14.90 9.77
N GLN A 430 -14.38 14.42 8.59
CA GLN A 430 -13.53 13.44 7.89
C GLN A 430 -12.16 14.06 7.55
N LEU A 431 -12.14 15.32 7.11
CA LEU A 431 -10.90 16.07 6.85
C LEU A 431 -10.03 16.21 8.11
N MET A 432 -10.63 16.60 9.23
CA MET A 432 -9.94 16.72 10.52
C MET A 432 -9.38 15.39 10.99
N ARG A 433 -10.14 14.29 10.85
CA ARG A 433 -9.67 12.93 11.17
C ARG A 433 -8.47 12.55 10.31
N ARG A 434 -8.54 12.81 9.00
CA ARG A 434 -7.42 12.54 8.08
C ARG A 434 -6.19 13.37 8.43
N ALA A 435 -6.36 14.66 8.70
CA ALA A 435 -5.27 15.54 9.14
C ALA A 435 -4.61 15.03 10.42
N SER A 436 -5.40 14.64 11.43
CA SER A 436 -4.88 14.05 12.67
C SER A 436 -4.11 12.75 12.42
N ASN A 437 -4.60 11.89 11.52
CA ASN A 437 -3.87 10.69 11.15
C ASN A 437 -2.51 11.02 10.52
N MET A 438 -2.46 11.93 9.56
CA MET A 438 -1.24 12.30 8.84
C MET A 438 -0.24 13.04 9.73
N LEU A 439 -0.71 13.95 10.58
CA LEU A 439 0.15 14.82 11.36
C LEU A 439 0.55 14.24 12.73
N LEU A 440 -0.18 13.27 13.27
CA LEU A 440 0.09 12.65 14.57
C LEU A 440 0.42 11.17 14.46
N MET A 441 -0.47 10.37 13.86
CA MET A 441 -0.33 8.91 13.88
C MET A 441 0.82 8.42 12.99
N VAL A 442 1.01 9.03 11.83
CA VAL A 442 2.09 8.65 10.90
C VAL A 442 3.47 8.93 11.47
N PRO A 443 3.77 10.16 11.96
CA PRO A 443 5.05 10.45 12.60
C PRO A 443 5.32 9.57 13.83
N SER A 444 4.29 9.29 14.63
CA SER A 444 4.40 8.39 15.79
C SER A 444 4.83 6.98 15.41
N ARG A 445 4.25 6.44 14.34
CA ARG A 445 4.61 5.12 13.81
C ARG A 445 6.01 5.10 13.20
N HIS A 446 6.37 6.15 12.49
CA HIS A 446 7.73 6.30 11.96
C HIS A 446 8.75 6.25 13.09
N LYS A 447 8.56 7.08 14.11
CA LYS A 447 9.43 7.09 15.30
C LYS A 447 9.51 5.71 15.97
N LEU A 448 8.36 5.08 16.22
CA LEU A 448 8.30 3.73 16.77
C LEU A 448 9.13 2.74 15.96
N LEU A 449 9.01 2.78 14.63
CA LEU A 449 9.73 1.87 13.76
C LEU A 449 11.25 2.09 13.81
N VAL A 450 11.68 3.36 13.81
CA VAL A 450 13.11 3.72 13.93
C VAL A 450 13.66 3.24 15.27
N ASP A 451 12.93 3.50 16.37
CA ASP A 451 13.34 3.06 17.72
C ASP A 451 13.44 1.54 17.82
N LEU A 452 12.50 0.80 17.20
CA LEU A 452 12.52 -0.67 17.17
C LEU A 452 13.69 -1.23 16.34
N LEU A 453 13.98 -0.62 15.20
CA LEU A 453 15.11 -1.04 14.37
C LEU A 453 16.44 -0.77 15.07
N ALA A 454 16.59 0.38 15.72
CA ALA A 454 17.75 0.69 16.53
C ALA A 454 17.94 -0.33 17.67
N ALA A 455 16.87 -0.60 18.42
CA ALA A 455 16.91 -1.59 19.49
C ALA A 455 17.16 -3.02 18.98
N ARG A 456 16.62 -3.41 17.81
CA ARG A 456 16.85 -4.73 17.20
C ARG A 456 18.27 -4.91 16.68
N ARG A 457 18.94 -3.83 16.28
CA ARG A 457 20.37 -3.86 15.91
C ARG A 457 21.22 -4.34 17.09
N ASP A 458 20.85 -3.97 18.30
CA ASP A 458 21.59 -4.32 19.52
C ASP A 458 21.24 -5.73 20.06
N GLY A 459 20.22 -6.39 19.51
CA GLY A 459 19.85 -7.74 19.89
C GLY A 459 18.40 -8.12 19.56
N ILE A 460 18.02 -9.35 19.90
CA ILE A 460 16.66 -9.87 19.76
C ILE A 460 15.74 -9.19 20.79
N LEU A 461 14.58 -8.72 20.35
CA LEU A 461 13.62 -8.04 21.19
C LEU A 461 12.55 -9.02 21.72
N SER A 462 12.31 -8.99 23.03
CA SER A 462 11.16 -9.69 23.63
C SER A 462 9.82 -9.04 23.27
N ALA A 463 8.72 -9.77 23.37
CA ALA A 463 7.37 -9.22 23.20
C ALA A 463 7.10 -8.02 24.14
N SER A 464 7.63 -8.04 25.36
CA SER A 464 7.50 -6.91 26.30
C SER A 464 8.20 -5.64 25.81
N ARG A 465 9.38 -5.77 25.17
CA ARG A 465 10.09 -4.63 24.58
C ARG A 465 9.36 -4.05 23.38
N PHE A 466 8.77 -4.90 22.53
CA PHE A 466 7.89 -4.43 21.45
C PHE A 466 6.68 -3.65 22.00
N ASN A 467 6.04 -4.17 23.04
CA ASN A 467 4.90 -3.51 23.68
C ASN A 467 5.28 -2.19 24.35
N GLU A 468 6.44 -2.11 25.00
CA GLU A 468 6.96 -0.87 25.61
C GLU A 468 7.23 0.20 24.55
N ALA A 469 7.91 -0.16 23.46
CA ALA A 469 8.19 0.76 22.37
C ALA A 469 6.88 1.28 21.75
N SER A 470 5.88 0.42 21.57
CA SER A 470 4.57 0.81 21.06
C SER A 470 3.84 1.80 21.98
N ARG A 471 3.88 1.58 23.29
CA ARG A 471 3.32 2.55 24.26
C ARG A 471 3.98 3.91 24.17
N ARG A 472 5.31 3.97 24.08
CA ARG A 472 6.04 5.24 23.87
C ARG A 472 5.64 5.95 22.59
N GLY A 473 5.44 5.21 21.51
CA GLY A 473 4.94 5.76 20.24
C GLY A 473 3.55 6.37 20.33
N THR A 474 2.63 5.74 21.10
CA THR A 474 1.28 6.28 21.31
C THR A 474 1.27 7.53 22.17
N HIS A 475 2.16 7.68 23.14
CA HIS A 475 2.32 8.92 23.92
C HIS A 475 2.71 10.13 23.06
N PHE A 476 3.42 9.92 21.97
CA PHE A 476 3.76 11.00 21.03
C PHE A 476 2.50 11.57 20.36
N SER A 477 1.50 10.74 20.09
CA SER A 477 0.24 11.15 19.48
C SER A 477 -0.81 11.68 20.49
N ALA A 478 -0.74 11.26 21.77
CA ALA A 478 -1.72 11.64 22.76
C ALA A 478 -1.53 13.08 23.28
N ALA A 479 -2.62 13.81 23.50
CA ALA A 479 -2.59 15.19 24.00
C ALA A 479 -2.18 15.31 25.48
N ARG A 480 -2.37 14.25 26.28
CA ARG A 480 -1.91 14.08 27.67
C ARG A 480 -1.78 12.57 27.95
N PRO A 481 -0.96 12.17 28.96
CA PRO A 481 -0.97 10.79 29.43
C PRO A 481 -2.35 10.51 30.03
N THR A 482 -3.24 10.00 29.23
CA THR A 482 -4.49 9.44 29.67
C THR A 482 -4.25 7.96 29.87
N ASP A 483 -4.98 7.35 30.77
CA ASP A 483 -5.00 5.93 31.04
C ASP A 483 -5.30 5.09 29.77
N ALA A 484 -4.47 5.25 28.74
CA ALA A 484 -4.32 4.29 27.66
C ALA A 484 -3.83 3.03 28.35
N THR A 485 -4.78 2.31 28.90
CA THR A 485 -4.58 1.01 29.51
C THR A 485 -3.60 0.21 28.68
N SER A 486 -2.68 -0.39 29.35
CA SER A 486 -1.45 -1.08 28.95
C SER A 486 -1.54 -2.09 27.79
N THR A 487 -2.68 -2.24 27.15
CA THR A 487 -2.98 -3.27 26.15
C THR A 487 -2.96 -2.80 24.67
N SER A 488 -2.90 -1.49 24.40
CA SER A 488 -2.95 -0.97 23.01
C SER A 488 -1.66 -1.21 22.20
N GLY A 489 -0.58 -1.62 22.86
CA GLY A 489 0.74 -1.72 22.25
C GLY A 489 0.87 -2.83 21.20
N ALA A 490 0.38 -4.03 21.51
CA ALA A 490 0.56 -5.20 20.63
C ALA A 490 -0.27 -5.08 19.33
N GLY A 491 -1.52 -4.63 19.43
CA GLY A 491 -2.40 -4.47 18.27
C GLY A 491 -1.90 -3.46 17.24
N ASN A 492 -1.32 -2.34 17.70
CA ASN A 492 -0.78 -1.31 16.80
C ASN A 492 0.49 -1.74 16.05
N LEU A 493 1.40 -2.47 16.71
CA LEU A 493 2.61 -3.00 16.08
C LEU A 493 2.29 -4.01 15.00
N ILE A 494 1.33 -4.88 15.27
CA ILE A 494 1.01 -6.00 14.43
C ILE A 494 0.17 -5.55 13.24
N SER A 495 -0.77 -4.61 13.41
CA SER A 495 -1.48 -4.02 12.29
C SER A 495 -0.53 -3.28 11.33
N THR A 496 0.52 -2.66 11.85
CA THR A 496 1.57 -2.03 11.03
C THR A 496 2.44 -3.07 10.31
N ALA A 497 2.67 -4.24 10.89
CA ALA A 497 3.40 -5.32 10.25
C ALA A 497 2.56 -6.04 9.17
N GLN A 498 1.24 -6.13 9.35
CA GLN A 498 0.34 -6.89 8.49
C GLN A 498 0.00 -6.25 7.16
N THR A 499 -0.16 -4.93 7.11
CA THR A 499 -0.36 -4.23 5.83
C THR A 499 0.74 -4.51 4.81
N ARG A 500 1.72 -5.32 5.17
CA ARG A 500 2.90 -5.63 4.37
C ARG A 500 3.08 -7.04 3.90
N SER A 501 2.52 -8.01 4.58
CA SER A 501 2.64 -9.40 4.12
C SER A 501 1.80 -9.65 2.87
N SER A 502 0.71 -8.91 2.69
CA SER A 502 -0.13 -8.99 1.49
C SER A 502 0.46 -8.28 0.26
N THR A 503 1.57 -7.54 0.40
CA THR A 503 2.22 -6.81 -0.70
C THR A 503 3.63 -7.31 -1.05
N THR A 504 4.01 -8.50 -0.60
CA THR A 504 5.31 -9.10 -0.89
C THR A 504 5.47 -9.57 -2.34
N GLY A 505 5.37 -8.67 -3.25
CA GLY A 505 5.71 -8.89 -4.66
C GLY A 505 6.77 -7.93 -5.19
N SER A 506 7.25 -7.00 -4.36
CA SER A 506 8.26 -6.02 -4.76
C SER A 506 9.57 -6.25 -4.02
N THR A 507 10.66 -6.01 -4.72
CA THR A 507 12.05 -6.08 -4.30
C THR A 507 12.29 -5.61 -2.86
N PRO A 508 13.27 -6.16 -2.14
CA PRO A 508 13.56 -5.84 -0.72
C PRO A 508 13.76 -4.35 -0.43
N SER A 509 14.23 -3.57 -1.40
CA SER A 509 14.39 -2.10 -1.27
C SER A 509 13.05 -1.37 -1.11
N ALA A 510 11.98 -1.83 -1.77
CA ALA A 510 10.67 -1.21 -1.67
C ALA A 510 9.94 -1.48 -0.34
N THR A 511 10.42 -2.40 0.47
CA THR A 511 9.80 -2.72 1.77
C THR A 511 10.14 -1.73 2.89
N TRP A 512 11.19 -0.93 2.74
CA TRP A 512 11.53 0.11 3.73
C TRP A 512 10.66 1.35 3.59
N SER A 513 10.44 1.82 2.37
CA SER A 513 9.56 2.95 2.08
C SER A 513 8.10 2.64 2.43
N ARG A 514 7.66 1.39 2.20
CA ARG A 514 6.32 0.94 2.62
C ARG A 514 6.11 0.93 4.14
N SER A 515 7.20 1.08 4.96
CA SER A 515 7.07 1.17 6.42
C SER A 515 6.71 2.55 6.91
N ILE A 516 6.89 3.54 6.11
CA ILE A 516 6.70 4.94 6.45
C ILE A 516 5.35 5.45 5.94
N SER A 517 4.77 4.77 4.95
CA SER A 517 3.51 5.20 4.36
C SER A 517 2.30 4.86 5.23
N PRO A 518 1.45 5.86 5.48
CA PRO A 518 0.20 5.66 6.18
C PRO A 518 -0.82 5.06 5.22
N ARG A 519 -1.05 3.77 5.29
CA ARG A 519 -2.38 3.32 4.87
C ARG A 519 -3.31 3.59 6.04
N PRO A 520 -4.43 4.29 5.82
CA PRO A 520 -5.46 4.34 6.83
C PRO A 520 -5.83 2.91 7.20
N PHE A 521 -6.05 2.69 8.47
CA PHE A 521 -6.51 1.41 9.02
C PHE A 521 -7.75 0.91 8.33
#